data_954ff4b3bef5e47bb1bfda25f4126bfe
#
_entry.id   954ff4b3bef5e47bb1bfda25f4126bfe
#
_cell.length_a   1.000
_cell.length_b   1.000
_cell.length_c   1.000
_cell.angle_alpha   90.00
_cell.angle_beta   90.00
_cell.angle_gamma   90.00
#
_symmetry.space_group_name_H-M   'P 1'
#
loop_
_entity.id
_entity.type
_entity.pdbx_description
1 polymer ?
#
loop_
_entity_poly.entity_id
_entity_poly.type
_entity_poly.pdbx_seq_one_letter_code
_entity_poly.pdbx_strand_id
1 'polypeptide(L)'
;MAHISPDGPDLADYGLVEVRTAELGGYTVDFSTVKQPVDMTLMLRGLPDDRCQCPHWGIVTEGSMLVRYADHEETVGTGDVFYMPPGHVPTYEVGTRIIQFSPTAELKATDEAIMRNLAALQGT
;
A
#
# COMPACT_ATOMS: atom_id res chain seq x y z
N MET A 1 -3.05 -17.26 -14.91
CA MET A 1 -1.69 -16.68 -14.95
C MET A 1 -0.91 -17.17 -13.75
N ALA A 2 0.29 -17.67 -13.95
CA ALA A 2 1.11 -18.23 -12.89
C ALA A 2 2.18 -17.27 -12.35
N HIS A 3 2.38 -16.13 -13.01
CA HIS A 3 3.34 -15.10 -12.56
C HIS A 3 3.04 -13.76 -13.21
N ILE A 4 3.60 -12.70 -12.63
CA ILE A 4 3.48 -11.33 -13.11
C ILE A 4 4.87 -10.71 -13.07
N SER A 5 5.23 -10.03 -14.16
CA SER A 5 6.48 -9.27 -14.21
C SER A 5 6.26 -7.83 -13.79
N PRO A 6 7.28 -7.14 -13.22
CA PRO A 6 7.13 -5.75 -12.77
C PRO A 6 6.66 -4.76 -13.84
N ASP A 7 6.94 -5.03 -15.10
CA ASP A 7 6.55 -4.16 -16.23
C ASP A 7 5.29 -4.64 -16.94
N GLY A 8 4.68 -5.73 -16.49
CA GLY A 8 3.55 -6.36 -17.19
C GLY A 8 2.24 -5.60 -17.09
N PRO A 9 1.76 -5.24 -15.88
CA PRO A 9 0.51 -4.50 -15.71
C PRO A 9 0.64 -3.04 -16.15
N ASP A 10 -0.50 -2.43 -16.52
CA ASP A 10 -0.55 -1.02 -16.84
C ASP A 10 -0.23 -0.17 -15.60
N LEU A 11 0.47 0.95 -15.83
CA LEU A 11 0.85 1.88 -14.78
C LEU A 11 -0.32 2.81 -14.45
N ALA A 12 -0.63 2.93 -13.17
CA ALA A 12 -1.52 3.97 -12.65
C ALA A 12 -0.68 4.95 -11.83
N ASP A 13 -0.80 6.24 -12.14
CA ASP A 13 -0.06 7.30 -11.46
C ASP A 13 -1.04 8.16 -10.67
N TYR A 14 -0.92 8.13 -9.33
CA TYR A 14 -1.78 8.90 -8.42
C TYR A 14 -1.10 10.17 -7.89
N GLY A 15 0.05 10.53 -8.44
CA GLY A 15 0.82 11.71 -8.03
C GLY A 15 1.78 11.44 -6.88
N LEU A 16 1.29 10.88 -5.80
CA LEU A 16 2.10 10.52 -4.62
C LEU A 16 2.79 9.18 -4.81
N VAL A 17 2.11 8.27 -5.48
CA VAL A 17 2.59 6.92 -5.75
C VAL A 17 2.16 6.51 -7.14
N GLU A 18 2.99 5.75 -7.83
CA GLU A 18 2.59 5.05 -9.03
C GLU A 18 2.62 3.55 -8.76
N VAL A 19 1.67 2.83 -9.37
CA VAL A 19 1.48 1.42 -9.07
C VAL A 19 1.08 0.67 -10.33
N ARG A 20 1.61 -0.55 -10.45
CA ARG A 20 1.16 -1.55 -11.41
C ARG A 20 0.50 -2.66 -10.61
N THR A 21 -0.73 -2.96 -10.94
CA THR A 21 -1.58 -3.87 -10.17
C THR A 21 -2.09 -4.98 -11.04
N ALA A 22 -2.08 -6.20 -10.54
CA ALA A 22 -2.69 -7.36 -11.18
C ALA A 22 -3.21 -8.33 -10.15
N GLU A 23 -4.10 -9.21 -10.56
CA GLU A 23 -4.64 -10.26 -9.69
C GLU A 23 -3.94 -11.58 -9.97
N LEU A 24 -3.59 -12.32 -8.91
CA LEU A 24 -2.90 -13.58 -9.01
C LEU A 24 -3.42 -14.50 -7.90
N GLY A 25 -4.20 -15.51 -8.29
CA GLY A 25 -4.67 -16.54 -7.36
C GLY A 25 -5.53 -16.01 -6.21
N GLY A 26 -6.41 -15.02 -6.45
CA GLY A 26 -7.25 -14.42 -5.42
C GLY A 26 -6.57 -13.33 -4.61
N TYR A 27 -5.33 -13.01 -4.92
CA TYR A 27 -4.58 -11.91 -4.31
C TYR A 27 -4.34 -10.80 -5.33
N THR A 28 -4.35 -9.57 -4.85
CA THR A 28 -3.93 -8.42 -5.62
C THR A 28 -2.44 -8.21 -5.38
N VAL A 29 -1.67 -8.14 -6.46
CA VAL A 29 -0.23 -7.89 -6.41
C VAL A 29 0.02 -6.47 -6.89
N ASP A 30 0.68 -5.66 -6.07
CA ASP A 30 1.05 -4.29 -6.38
C ASP A 30 2.56 -4.16 -6.48
N PHE A 31 3.01 -3.54 -7.58
CA PHE A 31 4.38 -3.04 -7.73
C PHE A 31 4.29 -1.54 -7.58
N SER A 32 4.67 -1.02 -6.43
CA SER A 32 4.48 0.39 -6.08
C SER A 32 5.80 1.13 -6.03
N THR A 33 5.79 2.39 -6.51
CA THR A 33 6.91 3.32 -6.37
C THR A 33 6.40 4.61 -5.74
N VAL A 34 6.97 4.99 -4.63
CA VAL A 34 6.57 6.19 -3.88
C VAL A 34 7.31 7.39 -4.47
N LYS A 35 6.57 8.35 -5.01
CA LYS A 35 7.12 9.51 -5.71
C LYS A 35 7.31 10.72 -4.81
N GLN A 36 6.54 10.80 -3.72
CA GLN A 36 6.62 11.85 -2.71
C GLN A 36 6.44 11.20 -1.33
N PRO A 37 6.93 11.82 -0.26
CA PRO A 37 6.69 11.28 1.09
C PRO A 37 5.20 11.15 1.35
N VAL A 38 4.75 10.00 1.83
CA VAL A 38 3.33 9.72 2.06
C VAL A 38 3.13 9.17 3.45
N ASP A 39 2.30 9.86 4.24
CA ASP A 39 1.73 9.35 5.47
C ASP A 39 0.28 8.94 5.16
N MET A 40 -0.03 7.67 5.33
CA MET A 40 -1.34 7.13 4.95
C MET A 40 -2.46 7.51 5.93
N THR A 41 -2.17 8.22 6.99
CA THR A 41 -3.18 8.60 8.01
C THR A 41 -4.44 9.20 7.38
N LEU A 42 -4.28 10.16 6.46
CA LEU A 42 -5.43 10.81 5.82
C LEU A 42 -6.13 9.91 4.82
N MET A 43 -5.39 9.00 4.18
CA MET A 43 -5.94 8.12 3.16
C MET A 43 -6.79 7.00 3.74
N LEU A 44 -6.60 6.68 5.02
CA LEU A 44 -7.30 5.57 5.68
C LEU A 44 -8.49 6.02 6.52
N ARG A 45 -8.84 7.29 6.48
CA ARG A 45 -10.01 7.82 7.20
C ARG A 45 -11.29 7.14 6.76
N GLY A 46 -12.12 6.80 7.73
CA GLY A 46 -13.40 6.14 7.51
C GLY A 46 -13.35 4.63 7.60
N LEU A 47 -12.16 4.04 7.62
CA LEU A 47 -12.00 2.63 7.97
C LEU A 47 -12.07 2.46 9.48
N PRO A 48 -12.31 1.23 9.98
CA PRO A 48 -12.33 0.99 11.43
C PRO A 48 -11.06 1.54 12.10
N ASP A 49 -11.23 2.37 13.12
CA ASP A 49 -10.15 3.07 13.84
C ASP A 49 -9.27 3.94 12.93
N ASP A 50 -9.74 4.29 11.73
CA ASP A 50 -9.00 5.01 10.71
C ASP A 50 -7.68 4.30 10.33
N ARG A 51 -7.72 2.96 10.34
CA ARG A 51 -6.57 2.09 10.04
C ARG A 51 -6.93 1.11 8.95
N CYS A 52 -5.93 0.68 8.19
CA CYS A 52 -6.12 -0.35 7.17
C CYS A 52 -6.36 -1.69 7.84
N GLN A 53 -7.46 -2.36 7.51
CA GLN A 53 -7.82 -3.66 8.06
C GLN A 53 -7.46 -4.81 7.12
N CYS A 54 -7.02 -4.52 5.92
CA CYS A 54 -6.59 -5.54 4.98
C CYS A 54 -5.17 -6.00 5.31
N PRO A 55 -4.93 -7.29 5.52
CA PRO A 55 -3.57 -7.76 5.73
C PRO A 55 -2.75 -7.67 4.44
N HIS A 56 -1.45 -7.42 4.56
CA HIS A 56 -0.54 -7.37 3.42
C HIS A 56 0.72 -8.17 3.70
N TRP A 57 1.24 -8.79 2.66
CA TRP A 57 2.55 -9.46 2.65
C TRP A 57 3.38 -8.84 1.55
N GLY A 58 4.66 -8.68 1.77
CA GLY A 58 5.49 -8.14 0.71
C GLY A 58 6.96 -8.02 1.04
N ILE A 59 7.64 -7.29 0.18
CA ILE A 59 9.06 -6.98 0.32
C ILE A 59 9.30 -5.52 -0.08
N VAL A 60 10.12 -4.82 0.70
CA VAL A 60 10.63 -3.50 0.33
C VAL A 60 11.87 -3.73 -0.52
N THR A 61 11.80 -3.40 -1.81
CA THR A 61 12.94 -3.59 -2.72
C THR A 61 13.90 -2.41 -2.71
N GLU A 62 13.41 -1.21 -2.42
CA GLU A 62 14.20 0.01 -2.24
C GLU A 62 13.55 0.90 -1.20
N GLY A 63 14.34 1.63 -0.44
CA GLY A 63 13.85 2.62 0.50
C GLY A 63 13.44 2.03 1.85
N SER A 64 12.47 2.69 2.49
CA SER A 64 11.98 2.27 3.80
C SER A 64 10.57 2.79 4.07
N MET A 65 9.90 2.13 5.01
CA MET A 65 8.62 2.58 5.52
C MET A 65 8.54 2.40 7.02
N LEU A 66 7.77 3.25 7.67
CA LEU A 66 7.42 3.13 9.08
C LEU A 66 5.98 2.66 9.15
N VAL A 67 5.72 1.54 9.82
CA VAL A 67 4.37 1.01 9.98
C VAL A 67 3.95 1.19 11.43
N ARG A 68 2.89 1.96 11.64
CA ARG A 68 2.37 2.26 12.98
C ARG A 68 1.15 1.41 13.28
N TYR A 69 1.11 0.87 14.48
CA TYR A 69 0.00 0.13 15.05
C TYR A 69 -0.50 0.87 16.31
N ALA A 70 -1.57 0.39 16.91
CA ALA A 70 -2.11 1.03 18.12
C ALA A 70 -1.13 1.03 19.30
N ASP A 71 -0.28 0.02 19.39
CA ASP A 71 0.58 -0.24 20.55
C ASP A 71 2.08 -0.25 20.25
N HIS A 72 2.47 -0.15 18.98
CA HIS A 72 3.88 -0.17 18.58
C HIS A 72 4.04 0.33 17.14
N GLU A 73 5.28 0.46 16.71
CA GLU A 73 5.63 0.75 15.33
C GLU A 73 6.84 -0.08 14.90
N GLU A 74 6.96 -0.30 13.60
CA GLU A 74 8.04 -1.07 13.00
C GLU A 74 8.61 -0.31 11.81
N THR A 75 9.94 -0.33 11.68
CA THR A 75 10.62 0.18 10.50
C THR A 75 10.98 -1.00 9.60
N VAL A 76 10.58 -0.91 8.33
CA VAL A 76 10.84 -1.93 7.32
C VAL A 76 11.76 -1.30 6.28
N GLY A 77 12.94 -1.88 6.09
CA GLY A 77 13.96 -1.36 5.20
C GLY A 77 14.18 -2.21 3.95
N THR A 78 15.08 -1.74 3.11
CA THR A 78 15.43 -2.42 1.85
C THR A 78 15.81 -3.89 2.10
N GLY A 79 15.16 -4.78 1.36
CA GLY A 79 15.38 -6.23 1.45
C GLY A 79 14.52 -6.93 2.49
N ASP A 80 13.85 -6.19 3.35
CA ASP A 80 12.99 -6.81 4.38
C ASP A 80 11.71 -7.35 3.76
N VAL A 81 11.35 -8.56 4.16
CA VAL A 81 10.06 -9.16 3.89
C VAL A 81 9.14 -8.83 5.06
N PHE A 82 7.93 -8.38 4.77
CA PHE A 82 7.03 -7.93 5.82
C PHE A 82 5.68 -8.64 5.78
N TYR A 83 5.03 -8.65 6.93
CA TYR A 83 3.62 -8.91 7.07
C TYR A 83 3.00 -7.77 7.87
N MET A 84 1.97 -7.13 7.29
CA MET A 84 1.19 -6.10 7.98
C MET A 84 -0.16 -6.69 8.37
N PRO A 85 -0.34 -7.07 9.64
CA PRO A 85 -1.66 -7.50 10.12
C PRO A 85 -2.64 -6.32 10.12
N PRO A 86 -3.96 -6.57 10.23
CA PRO A 86 -4.95 -5.50 10.33
C PRO A 86 -4.62 -4.48 11.41
N GLY A 87 -4.93 -3.21 11.16
CA GLY A 87 -4.72 -2.13 12.12
C GLY A 87 -3.45 -1.31 11.89
N HIS A 88 -2.86 -1.40 10.70
CA HIS A 88 -1.64 -0.67 10.36
C HIS A 88 -1.91 0.68 9.69
N VAL A 89 -0.96 1.61 9.87
CA VAL A 89 -0.91 2.90 9.16
C VAL A 89 0.54 3.11 8.72
N PRO A 90 0.86 2.87 7.45
CA PRO A 90 2.22 3.05 6.97
C PRO A 90 2.53 4.49 6.59
N THR A 91 3.81 4.86 6.73
CA THR A 91 4.39 6.09 6.21
C THR A 91 5.57 5.70 5.33
N TYR A 92 5.61 6.21 4.11
CA TYR A 92 6.62 5.85 3.12
C TYR A 92 7.56 7.01 2.84
N GLU A 93 8.85 6.72 2.73
CA GLU A 93 9.84 7.68 2.24
C GLU A 93 9.80 7.76 0.72
N VAL A 94 10.19 8.91 0.17
CA VAL A 94 10.30 9.09 -1.28
C VAL A 94 11.30 8.09 -1.86
N GLY A 95 10.97 7.53 -3.01
CA GLY A 95 11.81 6.52 -3.68
C GLY A 95 11.59 5.10 -3.19
N THR A 96 10.74 4.89 -2.19
CA THR A 96 10.43 3.55 -1.70
C THR A 96 9.74 2.73 -2.78
N ARG A 97 10.19 1.49 -2.97
CA ARG A 97 9.62 0.53 -3.89
C ARG A 97 9.22 -0.73 -3.14
N ILE A 98 8.00 -1.18 -3.39
CA ILE A 98 7.41 -2.30 -2.66
C ILE A 98 6.72 -3.24 -3.64
N ILE A 99 6.88 -4.55 -3.40
CA ILE A 99 6.05 -5.58 -4.01
C ILE A 99 5.15 -6.10 -2.90
N GLN A 100 3.84 -5.99 -3.07
CA GLN A 100 2.89 -6.29 -2.01
C GLN A 100 1.75 -7.17 -2.50
N PHE A 101 1.39 -8.15 -1.68
CA PHE A 101 0.26 -9.04 -1.92
C PHE A 101 -0.82 -8.75 -0.91
N SER A 102 -2.07 -8.66 -1.37
CA SER A 102 -3.23 -8.41 -0.52
C SER A 102 -4.39 -9.30 -0.96
N PRO A 103 -5.15 -9.91 -0.02
CA PRO A 103 -6.36 -10.63 -0.41
C PRO A 103 -7.30 -9.67 -1.13
N THR A 104 -7.66 -9.99 -2.37
CA THR A 104 -8.43 -9.08 -3.24
C THR A 104 -9.76 -8.67 -2.60
N ALA A 105 -10.48 -9.61 -1.99
CA ALA A 105 -11.77 -9.32 -1.39
C ALA A 105 -11.66 -8.34 -0.21
N GLU A 106 -10.64 -8.50 0.63
CA GLU A 106 -10.43 -7.64 1.79
C GLU A 106 -9.84 -6.28 1.43
N LEU A 107 -9.07 -6.21 0.33
CA LEU A 107 -8.46 -4.97 -0.14
C LEU A 107 -9.51 -3.97 -0.65
N LYS A 108 -10.65 -4.44 -1.10
CA LYS A 108 -11.68 -3.60 -1.73
C LYS A 108 -12.10 -2.42 -0.84
N ALA A 109 -12.38 -2.66 0.43
CA ALA A 109 -12.80 -1.60 1.35
C ALA A 109 -11.69 -0.57 1.57
N THR A 110 -10.44 -1.02 1.66
CA THR A 110 -9.28 -0.15 1.80
C THR A 110 -9.09 0.72 0.57
N ASP A 111 -9.15 0.12 -0.62
CA ASP A 111 -9.01 0.87 -1.89
C ASP A 111 -10.13 1.91 -2.05
N GLU A 112 -11.36 1.56 -1.72
CA GLU A 112 -12.47 2.50 -1.77
C GLU A 112 -12.24 3.70 -0.84
N ALA A 113 -11.75 3.47 0.37
CA ALA A 113 -11.42 4.53 1.32
C ALA A 113 -10.30 5.42 0.80
N ILE A 114 -9.23 4.83 0.28
CA ILE A 114 -8.09 5.57 -0.28
C ILE A 114 -8.53 6.45 -1.44
N MET A 115 -9.29 5.90 -2.39
CA MET A 115 -9.73 6.66 -3.55
C MET A 115 -10.67 7.80 -3.16
N ARG A 116 -11.58 7.57 -2.21
CA ARG A 116 -12.48 8.61 -1.70
C ARG A 116 -11.70 9.73 -1.02
N ASN A 117 -10.74 9.38 -0.16
CA ASN A 117 -9.95 10.36 0.57
C ASN A 117 -9.00 11.12 -0.34
N LEU A 118 -8.41 10.45 -1.32
CA LEU A 118 -7.55 11.09 -2.31
C LEU A 118 -8.34 12.09 -3.15
N ALA A 119 -9.54 11.73 -3.60
CA ALA A 119 -10.42 12.64 -4.35
C ALA A 119 -10.81 13.86 -3.52
N ALA A 120 -11.08 13.69 -2.23
CA ALA A 120 -11.42 14.80 -1.32
C ALA A 120 -10.23 15.78 -1.18
N LEU A 121 -9.00 15.27 -1.10
CA LEU A 121 -7.81 16.11 -1.02
C LEU A 121 -7.56 16.87 -2.33
N GLN A 122 -7.79 16.22 -3.47
CA GLN A 122 -7.58 16.82 -4.79
C GLN A 122 -8.69 17.76 -5.18
N GLY A 123 -9.90 17.58 -4.65
CA GLY A 123 -11.08 18.36 -4.99
C GLY A 123 -11.22 19.68 -4.24
N THR A 124 -10.35 19.98 -3.30
CA THR A 124 -10.43 21.21 -2.48
C THR A 124 -9.56 22.34 -3.00
#